data_d4619a6fcd62871c14f7660a39381fd7
#
_entry.id   d4619a6fcd62871c14f7660a39381fd7
#
_cell.length_a   1.000
_cell.length_b   1.000
_cell.length_c   1.000
_cell.angle_alpha   90.00
_cell.angle_beta   90.00
_cell.angle_gamma   90.00
#
_symmetry.space_group_name_H-M   'P 1'
#
loop_
_entity.id
_entity.type
_entity.pdbx_description
1 polymer ?
#
loop_
_entity_poly.entity_id
_entity_poly.type
_entity_poly.pdbx_seq_one_letter_code
_entity_poly.pdbx_strand_id
1 'polypeptide(L)'
;MERPRVNFEVWPEAIELGHLFAARGYELALVGGPVRDLLLHRRSHDLDFCTSAHPDEFESILRHWGRDGFWDMGRKFGTLGAMRRREDGTEVKVEITTYRSDTYD
;
A
#
# COMPACT_ATOMS: atom_id res chain seq x y z
N MET A 1 -15.70 16.96 -13.10
CA MET A 1 -15.01 17.38 -11.96
C MET A 1 -13.73 16.63 -11.68
N GLU A 2 -12.74 17.36 -11.34
CA GLU A 2 -11.47 16.77 -11.17
C GLU A 2 -11.30 16.28 -9.80
N ARG A 3 -10.95 15.04 -9.64
CA ARG A 3 -10.63 14.58 -8.32
C ARG A 3 -9.25 15.00 -7.94
N PRO A 4 -9.02 15.23 -6.66
CA PRO A 4 -7.66 15.51 -6.23
C PRO A 4 -6.82 14.35 -6.68
N ARG A 5 -5.76 14.67 -7.33
CA ARG A 5 -4.91 13.64 -7.83
C ARG A 5 -3.82 13.40 -6.85
N VAL A 6 -3.69 12.17 -6.40
CA VAL A 6 -2.56 11.83 -5.57
C VAL A 6 -1.33 11.83 -6.44
N ASN A 7 -0.33 12.55 -6.02
CA ASN A 7 0.89 12.63 -6.79
C ASN A 7 1.78 11.46 -6.44
N PHE A 8 1.60 10.37 -7.16
CA PHE A 8 2.36 9.16 -6.89
C PHE A 8 3.84 9.35 -7.13
N GLU A 9 4.22 10.38 -7.85
CA GLU A 9 5.63 10.58 -8.13
C GLU A 9 6.43 10.90 -6.89
N VAL A 10 5.75 11.36 -5.85
CA VAL A 10 6.39 11.60 -4.58
C VAL A 10 6.73 10.29 -3.88
N TRP A 11 6.07 9.21 -4.28
CA TRP A 11 6.21 7.94 -3.60
C TRP A 11 6.58 6.86 -4.58
N PRO A 12 7.87 6.69 -4.85
CA PRO A 12 8.28 5.62 -5.78
C PRO A 12 7.79 4.25 -5.34
N GLU A 13 7.68 4.04 -4.04
CA GLU A 13 7.20 2.77 -3.55
C GLU A 13 5.76 2.51 -3.97
N ALA A 14 4.94 3.56 -3.99
CA ALA A 14 3.56 3.40 -4.42
C ALA A 14 3.50 3.06 -5.90
N ILE A 15 4.32 3.69 -6.69
CA ILE A 15 4.36 3.42 -8.12
C ILE A 15 4.79 1.98 -8.38
N GLU A 16 5.80 1.54 -7.67
CA GLU A 16 6.29 0.18 -7.85
C GLU A 16 5.23 -0.84 -7.48
N LEU A 17 4.56 -0.62 -6.35
CA LEU A 17 3.48 -1.53 -5.94
C LEU A 17 2.36 -1.54 -6.95
N GLY A 18 2.00 -0.37 -7.47
CA GLY A 18 0.96 -0.31 -8.48
C GLY A 18 1.29 -1.12 -9.71
N HIS A 19 2.54 -1.08 -10.14
CA HIS A 19 2.97 -1.87 -11.28
C HIS A 19 2.92 -3.37 -10.99
N LEU A 20 3.34 -3.75 -9.79
CA LEU A 20 3.33 -5.16 -9.44
C LEU A 20 1.91 -5.71 -9.40
N PHE A 21 0.97 -4.94 -8.86
CA PHE A 21 -0.41 -5.38 -8.81
C PHE A 21 -1.02 -5.39 -10.20
N ALA A 22 -0.75 -4.36 -10.98
CA ALA A 22 -1.31 -4.29 -12.33
C ALA A 22 -0.82 -5.44 -13.20
N ALA A 23 0.41 -5.85 -12.99
CA ALA A 23 0.98 -6.96 -13.77
C ALA A 23 0.22 -8.26 -13.53
N ARG A 24 -0.45 -8.36 -12.40
CA ARG A 24 -1.26 -9.53 -12.08
C ARG A 24 -2.73 -9.30 -12.33
N GLY A 25 -3.10 -8.14 -12.87
CA GLY A 25 -4.49 -7.85 -13.17
C GLY A 25 -5.29 -7.30 -12.02
N TYR A 26 -4.65 -6.82 -10.97
CA TYR A 26 -5.34 -6.28 -9.82
C TYR A 26 -5.25 -4.77 -9.80
N GLU A 27 -6.25 -4.16 -9.19
CA GLU A 27 -6.26 -2.71 -8.97
C GLU A 27 -5.62 -2.39 -7.63
N LEU A 28 -4.99 -1.24 -7.56
CA LEU A 28 -4.42 -0.76 -6.32
C LEU A 28 -4.61 0.75 -6.26
N ALA A 29 -5.18 1.24 -5.18
CA ALA A 29 -5.45 2.66 -5.03
C ALA A 29 -4.91 3.15 -3.71
N LEU A 30 -4.22 4.27 -3.73
CA LEU A 30 -3.72 4.90 -2.51
C LEU A 30 -4.86 5.71 -1.90
N VAL A 31 -5.18 5.45 -0.64
CA VAL A 31 -6.34 6.05 -0.03
C VAL A 31 -6.03 6.99 1.12
N GLY A 32 -4.79 7.03 1.60
CA GLY A 32 -4.51 7.99 2.65
C GLY A 32 -3.13 7.86 3.24
N GLY A 33 -2.81 8.73 4.18
CA GLY A 33 -1.64 8.62 5.02
C GLY A 33 -0.55 9.66 4.87
N PRO A 34 -0.13 10.02 3.66
CA PRO A 34 1.12 10.77 3.52
C PRO A 34 1.10 12.19 4.07
N VAL A 35 -0.04 12.83 4.04
CA VAL A 35 -0.07 14.25 4.39
C VAL A 35 0.32 14.49 5.83
N ARG A 36 -0.16 13.63 6.69
CA ARG A 36 0.13 13.80 8.11
C ARG A 36 1.62 13.68 8.39
N ASP A 37 2.27 12.77 7.70
CA ASP A 37 3.69 12.54 7.94
C ASP A 37 4.53 13.73 7.56
N LEU A 38 4.13 14.43 6.52
CA LEU A 38 4.89 15.59 6.12
C LEU A 38 4.87 16.65 7.19
N LEU A 39 3.73 16.80 7.86
CA LEU A 39 3.64 17.80 8.89
C LEU A 39 4.45 17.47 10.13
N LEU A 40 4.67 16.19 10.35
CA LEU A 40 5.39 15.76 11.53
C LEU A 40 6.86 15.53 11.28
N HIS A 41 7.30 15.69 10.06
CA HIS A 41 8.72 15.53 9.71
C HIS A 41 9.28 14.19 10.17
N ARG A 42 8.49 13.16 10.03
CA ARG A 42 8.92 11.85 10.46
C ARG A 42 9.78 11.20 9.42
N ARG A 43 10.62 10.29 9.89
CA ARG A 43 11.42 9.49 8.99
C ARG A 43 10.73 8.18 8.63
N SER A 44 9.48 8.04 8.97
CA SER A 44 8.70 6.89 8.52
C SER A 44 7.41 7.41 7.96
N HIS A 45 6.93 6.75 6.92
CA HIS A 45 5.72 7.13 6.23
C HIS A 45 4.79 5.95 6.15
N ASP A 46 3.51 6.20 6.37
CA ASP A 46 2.50 5.16 6.33
C ASP A 46 1.60 5.43 5.15
N LEU A 47 1.49 4.45 4.27
CA LEU A 47 0.65 4.56 3.08
C LEU A 47 -0.44 3.50 3.17
N ASP A 48 -1.68 3.93 2.95
CA ASP A 48 -2.82 3.02 2.97
C ASP A 48 -3.36 2.83 1.57
N PHE A 49 -3.55 1.58 1.20
CA PHE A 49 -4.05 1.24 -0.13
C PHE A 49 -5.26 0.35 -0.03
N CYS A 50 -6.04 0.32 -1.11
CA CYS A 50 -7.09 -0.67 -1.30
C CYS A 50 -6.84 -1.38 -2.61
N THR A 51 -7.24 -2.66 -2.68
CA THR A 51 -7.00 -3.46 -3.87
C THR A 51 -8.18 -4.37 -4.15
N SER A 52 -8.31 -4.76 -5.42
CA SER A 52 -9.31 -5.75 -5.82
C SER A 52 -8.87 -7.17 -5.50
N ALA A 53 -7.61 -7.37 -5.18
CA ALA A 53 -7.08 -8.70 -4.88
C ALA A 53 -7.42 -9.11 -3.45
N HIS A 54 -7.56 -10.40 -3.23
CA HIS A 54 -7.71 -10.92 -1.88
C HIS A 54 -6.34 -11.15 -1.26
N PRO A 55 -6.26 -11.20 0.08
CA PRO A 55 -4.96 -11.35 0.71
C PRO A 55 -4.16 -12.53 0.22
N ASP A 56 -4.84 -13.65 -0.05
CA ASP A 56 -4.13 -14.81 -0.56
C ASP A 56 -3.50 -14.55 -1.91
N GLU A 57 -4.08 -13.62 -2.65
CA GLU A 57 -3.60 -13.33 -3.99
C GLU A 57 -2.45 -12.34 -3.98
N PHE A 58 -2.45 -11.39 -3.05
CA PHE A 58 -1.39 -10.40 -3.09
C PHE A 58 -0.34 -10.59 -2.01
N GLU A 59 -0.48 -11.61 -1.20
CA GLU A 59 0.51 -11.83 -0.14
C GLU A 59 1.91 -12.00 -0.72
N SER A 60 2.05 -12.78 -1.78
CA SER A 60 3.39 -13.02 -2.33
C SER A 60 3.98 -11.76 -2.91
N ILE A 61 3.14 -10.91 -3.51
CA ILE A 61 3.61 -9.64 -4.03
C ILE A 61 4.15 -8.80 -2.89
N LEU A 62 3.39 -8.73 -1.81
CA LEU A 62 3.74 -7.86 -0.71
C LEU A 62 4.96 -8.38 0.05
N ARG A 63 5.07 -9.69 0.20
CA ARG A 63 6.24 -10.26 0.85
C ARG A 63 7.51 -9.99 0.04
N HIS A 64 7.39 -10.09 -1.26
CA HIS A 64 8.53 -9.82 -2.11
C HIS A 64 8.93 -8.35 -2.05
N TRP A 65 7.94 -7.47 -2.12
CA TRP A 65 8.21 -6.05 -2.09
C TRP A 65 8.76 -5.61 -0.72
N GLY A 66 8.20 -6.16 0.35
CA GLY A 66 8.52 -5.73 1.70
C GLY A 66 9.72 -6.45 2.27
N ARG A 67 10.86 -6.15 1.74
CA ARG A 67 12.08 -6.83 2.14
C ARG A 67 12.43 -6.63 3.60
N ASP A 68 12.01 -5.51 4.16
CA ASP A 68 12.42 -5.16 5.51
C ASP A 68 11.33 -5.43 6.53
N GLY A 69 10.19 -5.90 6.11
CA GLY A 69 9.14 -6.26 7.04
C GLY A 69 7.86 -6.67 6.34
N PHE A 70 7.16 -7.59 6.95
CA PHE A 70 5.86 -8.05 6.47
C PHE A 70 5.05 -8.48 7.69
N TRP A 71 3.77 -8.11 7.70
CA TRP A 71 2.91 -8.54 8.79
C TRP A 71 1.49 -8.74 8.29
N ASP A 72 0.78 -9.62 8.98
CA ASP A 72 -0.59 -9.94 8.67
C ASP A 72 -1.46 -9.22 9.68
N MET A 73 -2.23 -8.25 9.21
CA MET A 73 -3.05 -7.41 10.09
C MET A 73 -4.37 -8.07 10.44
N GLY A 74 -4.56 -9.30 9.98
CA GLY A 74 -5.84 -9.97 10.15
C GLY A 74 -6.38 -10.33 8.80
N ARG A 75 -6.07 -11.54 8.37
CA ARG A 75 -6.43 -11.96 7.02
C ARG A 75 -7.92 -11.92 6.78
N LYS A 76 -8.69 -12.21 7.80
CA LYS A 76 -10.13 -12.17 7.65
C LYS A 76 -10.65 -10.75 7.46
N PHE A 77 -9.86 -9.76 7.81
CA PHE A 77 -10.23 -8.37 7.55
C PHE A 77 -9.69 -7.89 6.21
N GLY A 78 -8.89 -8.71 5.56
CA GLY A 78 -8.41 -8.39 4.24
C GLY A 78 -7.21 -7.45 4.20
N THR A 79 -6.49 -7.28 5.31
CA THR A 79 -5.40 -6.32 5.37
C THR A 79 -4.08 -7.01 5.65
N LEU A 80 -3.08 -6.70 4.81
CA LEU A 80 -1.71 -7.13 5.03
C LEU A 80 -0.83 -5.89 4.98
N GLY A 81 0.30 -5.96 5.65
CA GLY A 81 1.23 -4.83 5.68
C GLY A 81 2.64 -5.24 5.37
N ALA A 82 3.44 -4.27 4.97
CA ALA A 82 4.85 -4.51 4.67
C ALA A 82 5.62 -3.21 4.84
N MET A 83 6.93 -3.33 4.91
CA MET A 83 7.78 -2.18 5.08
C MET A 83 9.01 -2.33 4.22
N ARG A 84 9.46 -1.21 3.70
CA ARG A 84 10.73 -1.14 3.00
C ARG A 84 11.50 0.04 3.54
N ARG A 85 12.80 -0.13 3.75
CA ARG A 85 13.65 0.93 4.26
C ARG A 85 14.49 1.46 3.12
N ARG A 86 14.50 2.77 2.96
CA ARG A 86 15.32 3.41 1.95
C ARG A 86 16.75 3.49 2.41
N GLU A 87 17.62 3.82 1.48
CA GLU A 87 19.04 3.89 1.79
C GLU A 87 19.36 4.92 2.85
N ASP A 88 18.57 5.97 2.90
CA ASP A 88 18.83 7.02 3.89
C ASP A 88 18.21 6.70 5.25
N GLY A 89 17.64 5.52 5.41
CA GLY A 89 17.06 5.12 6.67
C GLY A 89 15.57 5.39 6.79
N THR A 90 14.98 6.06 5.82
CA THR A 90 13.54 6.32 5.85
C THR A 90 12.78 5.01 5.69
N GLU A 91 11.78 4.81 6.53
CA GLU A 91 10.95 3.60 6.45
C GLU A 91 9.64 3.94 5.77
N VAL A 92 9.25 3.13 4.81
CA VAL A 92 7.99 3.27 4.12
C VAL A 92 7.15 2.05 4.43
N LYS A 93 6.09 2.25 5.19
CA LYS A 93 5.19 1.18 5.59
C LYS A 93 3.93 1.27 4.76
N VAL A 94 3.47 0.13 4.30
CA VAL A 94 2.24 0.10 3.52
C VAL A 94 1.28 -0.88 4.15
N GLU A 95 0.00 -0.54 4.11
CA GLU A 95 -1.06 -1.44 4.51
C GLU A 95 -2.03 -1.50 3.36
N ILE A 96 -2.34 -2.70 2.93
CA ILE A 96 -3.19 -2.91 1.76
C ILE A 96 -4.40 -3.72 2.18
N THR A 97 -5.58 -3.18 1.89
CA THR A 97 -6.84 -3.79 2.29
C THR A 97 -7.65 -4.14 1.05
N THR A 98 -8.23 -5.32 1.06
CA THR A 98 -9.09 -5.75 -0.03
C THR A 98 -10.38 -4.96 -0.05
N TYR A 99 -10.84 -4.58 -1.24
CA TYR A 99 -12.16 -3.96 -1.39
C TYR A 99 -13.22 -4.88 -0.81
N ARG A 100 -14.25 -4.27 -0.27
CA ARG A 100 -15.34 -5.05 0.27
C ARG A 100 -16.57 -4.89 -0.57
N SER A 101 -16.35 -4.83 -1.86
CA SER A 101 -17.44 -4.52 -2.77
C SER A 101 -18.54 -5.57 -2.77
N ASP A 102 -18.18 -6.79 -2.44
CA ASP A 102 -19.18 -7.85 -2.45
C ASP A 102 -20.13 -7.77 -1.28
N THR A 103 -19.92 -6.87 -0.38
CA THR A 103 -20.79 -6.75 0.78
C THR A 103 -21.88 -5.72 0.59
N TYR A 104 -21.95 -5.15 -0.56
CA TYR A 104 -22.92 -4.07 -0.77
C TYR A 104 -24.06 -4.45 -1.63
N ASP A 105 -24.44 -5.62 -1.64
CA ASP A 105 -25.56 -6.00 -2.47
C ASP A 105 -26.89 -5.56 -1.99
#